data_3bc1a3af325df0dc218efaaa962326f8
#
_entry.id   3bc1a3af325df0dc218efaaa962326f8
#
_cell.length_a   1.000
_cell.length_b   1.000
_cell.length_c   1.000
_cell.angle_alpha   90.00
_cell.angle_beta   90.00
_cell.angle_gamma   90.00
#
_symmetry.space_group_name_H-M   'P 1'
#
loop_
_entity.id
_entity.type
_entity.pdbx_description
1 polymer ?
#
loop_
_entity_poly.entity_id
_entity_poly.type
_entity_poly.pdbx_seq_one_letter_code
_entity_poly.pdbx_strand_id
1 'polypeptide(L)'
;MFTPSVSIHSQKTHSPNEYGKVAVLLGGDSAEREVSLNSGNAVLNALLRQGVDAFAFDPAERPLTDLIDLNVDRALIMLHGRGGEDGSMQGALQFLKIPYTGSRVLGSALAMDKIHTKQVWQSLGLPTAKYEIADKRHFEAGKCSAIMDKLGNEVMVK
;
A
#
# COMPACT_ATOMS: atom_id res chain seq x y z
N MET A 1 5.03 8.99 30.30
CA MET A 1 4.70 10.02 29.29
C MET A 1 5.79 9.97 28.24
N PHE A 2 5.51 9.32 27.10
CA PHE A 2 6.46 9.24 25.98
C PHE A 2 6.17 10.43 25.08
N THR A 3 7.02 11.43 25.09
CA THR A 3 7.03 12.47 24.07
C THR A 3 7.94 12.00 22.95
N PRO A 4 7.42 11.63 21.77
CA PRO A 4 8.27 11.35 20.63
C PRO A 4 8.85 12.68 20.14
N SER A 5 10.14 12.91 20.37
CA SER A 5 10.88 13.96 19.68
C SER A 5 11.04 13.52 18.22
N VAL A 6 10.19 14.03 17.34
CA VAL A 6 10.39 13.94 15.90
C VAL A 6 11.56 14.84 15.56
N SER A 7 12.75 14.27 15.45
CA SER A 7 13.89 14.96 14.86
C SER A 7 13.61 15.13 13.37
N ILE A 8 13.26 16.35 12.96
CA ILE A 8 13.19 16.69 11.54
C ILE A 8 14.64 16.74 11.05
N HIS A 9 15.13 15.62 10.55
CA HIS A 9 16.38 15.59 9.82
C HIS A 9 16.21 16.54 8.63
N SER A 10 17.14 17.48 8.46
CA SER A 10 17.21 18.33 7.28
C SER A 10 17.13 17.42 6.05
N GLN A 11 16.08 17.53 5.28
CA GLN A 11 15.94 16.74 4.05
C GLN A 11 17.10 17.13 3.15
N LYS A 12 17.98 16.15 2.90
CA LYS A 12 19.00 16.29 1.88
C LYS A 12 18.24 16.41 0.56
N THR A 13 18.25 17.59 -0.04
CA THR A 13 17.66 17.80 -1.37
C THR A 13 18.52 17.03 -2.37
N HIS A 14 17.98 15.93 -2.87
CA HIS A 14 18.62 15.16 -3.93
C HIS A 14 18.42 15.86 -5.27
N SER A 15 19.44 15.84 -6.12
CA SER A 15 19.32 16.25 -7.51
C SER A 15 18.36 15.28 -8.24
N PRO A 16 17.50 15.73 -9.16
CA PRO A 16 16.62 14.87 -9.94
C PRO A 16 17.34 13.70 -10.60
N ASN A 17 18.56 13.90 -11.08
CA ASN A 17 19.37 12.87 -11.73
C ASN A 17 19.82 11.74 -10.78
N GLU A 18 19.84 11.97 -9.47
CA GLU A 18 20.20 10.94 -8.49
C GLU A 18 19.12 9.86 -8.36
N TYR A 19 17.91 10.12 -8.84
CA TYR A 19 16.84 9.12 -8.84
C TYR A 19 16.97 8.10 -9.96
N GLY A 20 17.73 8.41 -11.04
CA GLY A 20 17.78 7.58 -12.22
C GLY A 20 16.42 7.50 -12.91
N LYS A 21 16.17 6.42 -13.63
CA LYS A 21 14.93 6.18 -14.36
C LYS A 21 13.85 5.59 -13.45
N VAL A 22 12.77 6.34 -13.25
CA VAL A 22 11.70 6.02 -12.29
C VAL A 22 10.46 5.51 -13.00
N ALA A 23 10.04 4.28 -12.72
CA ALA A 23 8.74 3.78 -13.13
C ALA A 23 7.67 4.14 -12.08
N VAL A 24 6.65 4.91 -12.46
CA VAL A 24 5.47 5.15 -11.63
C VAL A 24 4.46 4.05 -11.94
N LEU A 25 4.33 3.09 -11.03
CA LEU A 25 3.39 1.97 -11.16
C LEU A 25 1.98 2.47 -10.82
N LEU A 26 1.10 2.51 -11.80
CA LEU A 26 -0.27 3.03 -11.68
C LEU A 26 -1.25 2.13 -12.44
N GLY A 27 -2.55 2.30 -12.24
CA GLY A 27 -3.58 1.48 -12.86
C GLY A 27 -3.76 0.15 -12.11
N GLY A 28 -3.25 -0.94 -12.67
CA GLY A 28 -3.46 -2.29 -12.15
C GLY A 28 -4.88 -2.81 -12.40
N ASP A 29 -5.19 -3.99 -11.87
CA ASP A 29 -6.45 -4.71 -12.11
C ASP A 29 -7.41 -4.72 -10.91
N SER A 30 -7.09 -3.97 -9.85
CA SER A 30 -7.95 -3.88 -8.66
C SER A 30 -9.22 -3.05 -8.91
N ALA A 31 -10.20 -3.19 -8.02
CA ALA A 31 -11.40 -2.34 -8.04
C ALA A 31 -11.10 -0.84 -7.87
N GLU A 32 -9.89 -0.49 -7.43
CA GLU A 32 -9.42 0.88 -7.21
C GLU A 32 -8.57 1.42 -8.36
N ARG A 33 -8.63 0.77 -9.56
CA ARG A 33 -7.87 1.16 -10.74
C ARG A 33 -7.97 2.65 -11.07
N GLU A 34 -9.17 3.22 -11.08
CA GLU A 34 -9.40 4.63 -11.40
C GLU A 34 -8.72 5.58 -10.38
N VAL A 35 -8.74 5.21 -9.10
CA VAL A 35 -8.05 5.96 -8.04
C VAL A 35 -6.54 5.93 -8.29
N SER A 36 -6.01 4.76 -8.65
CA SER A 36 -4.60 4.56 -8.98
C SER A 36 -4.17 5.37 -10.20
N LEU A 37 -4.96 5.36 -11.26
CA LEU A 37 -4.68 6.16 -12.46
C LEU A 37 -4.65 7.66 -12.14
N ASN A 38 -5.62 8.15 -11.37
CA ASN A 38 -5.70 9.57 -11.01
C ASN A 38 -4.52 9.99 -10.12
N SER A 39 -4.26 9.27 -9.04
CA SER A 39 -3.17 9.58 -8.11
C SER A 39 -1.79 9.39 -8.77
N GLY A 40 -1.62 8.31 -9.53
CA GLY A 40 -0.38 8.00 -10.22
C GLY A 40 -0.03 9.04 -11.30
N ASN A 41 -0.99 9.48 -12.10
CA ASN A 41 -0.76 10.54 -13.10
C ASN A 41 -0.44 11.89 -12.43
N ALA A 42 -1.09 12.23 -11.30
CA ALA A 42 -0.77 13.45 -10.57
C ALA A 42 0.68 13.44 -10.06
N VAL A 43 1.13 12.30 -9.51
CA VAL A 43 2.51 12.13 -9.04
C VAL A 43 3.49 12.12 -10.19
N LEU A 44 3.22 11.40 -11.28
CA LEU A 44 4.06 11.39 -12.48
C LEU A 44 4.29 12.82 -13.02
N ASN A 45 3.22 13.57 -13.16
CA ASN A 45 3.31 14.95 -13.63
C ASN A 45 4.13 15.84 -12.67
N ALA A 46 4.05 15.59 -11.36
CA ALA A 46 4.87 16.30 -10.39
C ALA A 46 6.36 15.96 -10.53
N LEU A 47 6.71 14.69 -10.70
CA LEU A 47 8.09 14.24 -10.92
C LEU A 47 8.68 14.84 -12.20
N LEU A 48 7.93 14.81 -13.31
CA LEU A 48 8.37 15.40 -14.58
C LEU A 48 8.61 16.91 -14.46
N ARG A 49 7.74 17.64 -13.77
CA ARG A 49 7.95 19.08 -13.50
C ARG A 49 9.20 19.36 -12.67
N GLN A 50 9.62 18.41 -11.84
CA GLN A 50 10.86 18.52 -11.06
C GLN A 50 12.10 18.02 -11.81
N GLY A 51 11.95 17.63 -13.08
CA GLY A 51 13.06 17.17 -13.92
C GLY A 51 13.52 15.73 -13.65
N VAL A 52 12.70 14.92 -12.96
CA VAL A 52 12.99 13.49 -12.75
C VAL A 52 12.68 12.72 -14.02
N ASP A 53 13.56 11.83 -14.45
CA ASP A 53 13.31 10.89 -15.55
C ASP A 53 12.29 9.83 -15.10
N ALA A 54 11.01 10.12 -15.29
CA ALA A 54 9.90 9.29 -14.83
C ALA A 54 8.92 8.96 -15.94
N PHE A 55 8.30 7.77 -15.88
CA PHE A 55 7.28 7.35 -16.83
C PHE A 55 6.21 6.50 -16.15
N ALA A 56 5.01 6.46 -16.77
CA ALA A 56 3.92 5.60 -16.33
C ALA A 56 4.18 4.15 -16.70
N PHE A 57 3.88 3.24 -15.78
CA PHE A 57 3.90 1.80 -16.02
C PHE A 57 2.64 1.17 -15.43
N ASP A 58 1.79 0.61 -16.29
CA ASP A 58 0.58 -0.09 -15.85
C ASP A 58 0.80 -1.60 -15.92
N PRO A 59 0.85 -2.30 -14.77
CA PRO A 59 1.06 -3.74 -14.73
C PRO A 59 -0.13 -4.56 -15.25
N ALA A 60 -1.31 -3.96 -15.45
CA ALA A 60 -2.42 -4.61 -16.13
C ALA A 60 -2.25 -4.65 -17.65
N GLU A 61 -1.44 -3.76 -18.22
CA GLU A 61 -1.22 -3.64 -19.67
C GLU A 61 0.12 -4.24 -20.11
N ARG A 62 1.09 -4.35 -19.18
CA ARG A 62 2.45 -4.76 -19.47
C ARG A 62 2.99 -5.73 -18.42
N PRO A 63 3.75 -6.76 -18.81
CA PRO A 63 4.40 -7.65 -17.85
C PRO A 63 5.48 -6.92 -17.06
N LEU A 64 5.59 -7.22 -15.75
CA LEU A 64 6.58 -6.59 -14.86
C LEU A 64 8.05 -6.82 -15.31
N THR A 65 8.31 -7.86 -16.09
CA THR A 65 9.64 -8.14 -16.67
C THR A 65 10.12 -7.03 -17.58
N ASP A 66 9.21 -6.28 -18.22
CA ASP A 66 9.57 -5.13 -19.05
C ASP A 66 10.34 -4.06 -18.29
N LEU A 67 10.18 -3.97 -16.96
CA LEU A 67 10.94 -3.04 -16.13
C LEU A 67 12.45 -3.29 -16.19
N ILE A 68 12.87 -4.54 -16.41
CA ILE A 68 14.28 -4.91 -16.59
C ILE A 68 14.78 -4.39 -17.94
N ASP A 69 14.03 -4.68 -19.01
CA ASP A 69 14.42 -4.29 -20.36
C ASP A 69 14.45 -2.75 -20.52
N LEU A 70 13.59 -2.06 -19.76
CA LEU A 70 13.55 -0.59 -19.70
C LEU A 70 14.68 0.00 -18.84
N ASN A 71 15.51 -0.83 -18.18
CA ASN A 71 16.58 -0.41 -17.28
C ASN A 71 16.08 0.56 -16.21
N VAL A 72 15.03 0.16 -15.49
CA VAL A 72 14.44 0.95 -14.41
C VAL A 72 15.32 0.92 -13.17
N ASP A 73 15.70 2.08 -12.67
CA ASP A 73 16.51 2.20 -11.45
C ASP A 73 15.67 2.07 -10.18
N ARG A 74 14.42 2.51 -10.21
CA ARG A 74 13.48 2.41 -9.07
C ARG A 74 12.03 2.52 -9.48
N ALA A 75 11.15 1.99 -8.65
CA ALA A 75 9.71 2.02 -8.84
C ALA A 75 9.03 2.86 -7.75
N LEU A 76 8.10 3.73 -8.14
CA LEU A 76 7.18 4.44 -7.27
C LEU A 76 5.81 3.76 -7.36
N ILE A 77 5.37 3.12 -6.27
CA ILE A 77 4.11 2.38 -6.27
C ILE A 77 2.96 3.34 -5.97
N MET A 78 2.09 3.54 -6.96
CA MET A 78 0.85 4.30 -6.89
C MET A 78 -0.37 3.41 -7.15
N LEU A 79 -0.17 2.10 -7.08
CA LEU A 79 -1.24 1.11 -7.13
C LEU A 79 -2.03 1.10 -5.82
N HIS A 80 -3.32 0.82 -5.90
CA HIS A 80 -4.22 0.72 -4.76
C HIS A 80 -4.88 -0.66 -4.69
N GLY A 81 -5.27 -1.06 -3.47
CA GLY A 81 -5.95 -2.31 -3.22
C GLY A 81 -5.06 -3.55 -3.43
N ARG A 82 -5.71 -4.64 -3.81
CA ARG A 82 -5.02 -5.92 -4.03
C ARG A 82 -4.05 -5.82 -5.18
N GLY A 83 -2.92 -6.53 -5.06
CA GLY A 83 -1.82 -6.47 -6.02
C GLY A 83 -0.89 -5.28 -5.82
N GLY A 84 -1.39 -4.14 -5.30
CA GLY A 84 -0.59 -2.94 -5.05
C GLY A 84 -0.17 -2.77 -3.59
N GLU A 85 -1.09 -3.06 -2.65
CA GLU A 85 -0.91 -2.77 -1.22
C GLU A 85 -0.72 -4.02 -0.35
N ASP A 86 -0.90 -5.21 -0.90
CA ASP A 86 -0.92 -6.49 -0.17
C ASP A 86 0.43 -7.22 -0.09
N GLY A 87 1.50 -6.60 -0.55
CA GLY A 87 2.84 -7.19 -0.57
C GLY A 87 3.20 -7.91 -1.88
N SER A 88 2.23 -8.16 -2.77
CA SER A 88 2.47 -8.88 -4.03
C SER A 88 3.38 -8.09 -4.97
N MET A 89 3.07 -6.83 -5.24
CA MET A 89 3.92 -5.95 -6.06
C MET A 89 5.29 -5.74 -5.43
N GLN A 90 5.32 -5.51 -4.11
CA GLN A 90 6.55 -5.35 -3.35
C GLN A 90 7.46 -6.59 -3.47
N GLY A 91 6.86 -7.79 -3.40
CA GLY A 91 7.58 -9.05 -3.56
C GLY A 91 8.13 -9.23 -4.97
N ALA A 92 7.35 -8.91 -6.00
CA ALA A 92 7.78 -8.97 -7.39
C ALA A 92 8.96 -8.02 -7.66
N LEU A 93 8.86 -6.75 -7.23
CA LEU A 93 9.94 -5.78 -7.38
C LEU A 93 11.20 -6.16 -6.60
N GLN A 94 11.03 -6.73 -5.41
CA GLN A 94 12.16 -7.24 -4.61
C GLN A 94 12.86 -8.40 -5.30
N PHE A 95 12.11 -9.31 -5.92
CA PHE A 95 12.68 -10.42 -6.69
C PHE A 95 13.42 -9.91 -7.94
N LEU A 96 12.89 -8.91 -8.62
CA LEU A 96 13.52 -8.22 -9.75
C LEU A 96 14.68 -7.31 -9.34
N LYS A 97 14.96 -7.16 -8.03
CA LYS A 97 15.99 -6.29 -7.46
C LYS A 97 15.81 -4.80 -7.81
N ILE A 98 14.58 -4.38 -8.04
CA ILE A 98 14.22 -2.98 -8.28
C ILE A 98 13.83 -2.33 -6.96
N PRO A 99 14.55 -1.30 -6.48
CA PRO A 99 14.17 -0.51 -5.31
C PRO A 99 12.79 0.13 -5.52
N TYR A 100 11.99 0.18 -4.46
CA TYR A 100 10.63 0.73 -4.54
C TYR A 100 10.25 1.52 -3.29
N THR A 101 9.20 2.34 -3.43
CA THR A 101 8.65 3.14 -2.34
C THR A 101 7.64 2.36 -1.50
N GLY A 102 7.49 2.75 -0.23
CA GLY A 102 6.50 2.21 0.70
C GLY A 102 7.03 1.11 1.60
N SER A 103 6.11 0.38 2.23
CA SER A 103 6.41 -0.73 3.12
C SER A 103 6.90 -1.95 2.36
N ARG A 104 7.69 -2.79 3.03
CA ARG A 104 8.13 -4.07 2.44
C ARG A 104 7.00 -5.10 2.49
N VAL A 105 7.26 -6.27 1.89
CA VAL A 105 6.28 -7.37 1.73
C VAL A 105 5.49 -7.64 3.02
N LEU A 106 6.18 -7.93 4.12
CA LEU A 106 5.51 -8.27 5.38
C LEU A 106 4.64 -7.12 5.91
N GLY A 107 5.16 -5.89 5.88
CA GLY A 107 4.42 -4.72 6.36
C GLY A 107 3.17 -4.45 5.54
N SER A 108 3.28 -4.54 4.21
CA SER A 108 2.16 -4.36 3.29
C SER A 108 1.11 -5.46 3.48
N ALA A 109 1.52 -6.73 3.47
CA ALA A 109 0.62 -7.86 3.65
C ALA A 109 -0.12 -7.80 5.00
N LEU A 110 0.59 -7.49 6.08
CA LEU A 110 0.00 -7.37 7.41
C LEU A 110 -1.00 -6.20 7.47
N ALA A 111 -0.65 -5.03 6.95
CA ALA A 111 -1.52 -3.86 6.97
C ALA A 111 -2.81 -4.06 6.16
N MET A 112 -2.75 -4.85 5.09
CA MET A 112 -3.92 -5.20 4.27
C MET A 112 -4.87 -6.17 5.01
N ASP A 113 -4.35 -7.07 5.83
CA ASP A 113 -5.13 -8.00 6.64
C ASP A 113 -5.56 -7.32 7.96
N LYS A 114 -6.80 -6.83 7.99
CA LYS A 114 -7.32 -6.08 9.14
C LYS A 114 -7.45 -6.92 10.41
N ILE A 115 -7.65 -8.23 10.30
CA ILE A 115 -7.72 -9.13 11.45
C ILE A 115 -6.33 -9.25 12.07
N HIS A 116 -5.34 -9.65 11.30
CA HIS A 116 -3.98 -9.82 11.79
C HIS A 116 -3.35 -8.50 12.24
N THR A 117 -3.62 -7.38 11.53
CA THR A 117 -3.20 -6.04 11.99
C THR A 117 -3.70 -5.75 13.40
N LYS A 118 -5.00 -5.96 13.65
CA LYS A 118 -5.59 -5.70 14.98
C LYS A 118 -5.04 -6.63 16.05
N GLN A 119 -4.81 -7.90 15.74
CA GLN A 119 -4.19 -8.85 16.66
C GLN A 119 -2.77 -8.43 17.06
N VAL A 120 -1.96 -7.98 16.10
CA VAL A 120 -0.61 -7.43 16.37
C VAL A 120 -0.71 -6.17 17.23
N TRP A 121 -1.60 -5.23 16.91
CA TRP A 121 -1.77 -4.03 17.72
C TRP A 121 -2.19 -4.36 19.16
N GLN A 122 -3.10 -5.30 19.37
CA GLN A 122 -3.52 -5.75 20.69
C GLN A 122 -2.36 -6.40 21.46
N SER A 123 -1.54 -7.24 20.81
CA SER A 123 -0.38 -7.88 21.44
C SER A 123 0.68 -6.87 21.89
N LEU A 124 0.76 -5.72 21.23
CA LEU A 124 1.67 -4.62 21.55
C LEU A 124 1.04 -3.56 22.50
N GLY A 125 -0.19 -3.76 22.94
CA GLY A 125 -0.91 -2.79 23.77
C GLY A 125 -1.29 -1.50 23.06
N LEU A 126 -1.30 -1.50 21.71
CA LEU A 126 -1.70 -0.34 20.91
C LEU A 126 -3.23 -0.22 20.86
N PRO A 127 -3.78 1.01 20.97
CA PRO A 127 -5.21 1.21 20.92
C PRO A 127 -5.77 0.87 19.55
N THR A 128 -6.82 0.05 19.51
CA THR A 128 -7.59 -0.28 18.31
C THR A 128 -9.07 -0.39 18.63
N ALA A 129 -9.93 -0.04 17.67
CA ALA A 129 -11.37 -0.18 17.84
C ALA A 129 -11.74 -1.64 18.13
N LYS A 130 -12.76 -1.85 18.97
CA LYS A 130 -13.33 -3.17 19.19
C LYS A 130 -13.77 -3.82 17.88
N TYR A 131 -13.67 -5.12 17.79
CA TYR A 131 -14.09 -5.86 16.62
C TYR A 131 -14.52 -7.28 16.98
N GLU A 132 -15.33 -7.88 16.11
CA GLU A 132 -15.70 -9.29 16.14
C GLU A 132 -15.42 -9.89 14.76
N ILE A 133 -14.98 -11.15 14.77
CA ILE A 133 -14.72 -11.89 13.53
C ILE A 133 -15.96 -12.71 13.20
N ALA A 134 -16.55 -12.44 12.03
CA ALA A 134 -17.66 -13.19 11.49
C ALA A 134 -17.19 -14.04 10.30
N ASP A 135 -17.05 -15.36 10.51
CA ASP A 135 -16.71 -16.27 9.42
C ASP A 135 -17.96 -16.53 8.56
N LYS A 136 -17.92 -16.08 7.32
CA LYS A 136 -19.02 -16.21 6.35
C LYS A 136 -19.55 -17.65 6.22
N ARG A 137 -18.70 -18.66 6.38
CA ARG A 137 -19.07 -20.07 6.25
C ARG A 137 -19.88 -20.60 7.43
N HIS A 138 -19.76 -19.98 8.60
CA HIS A 138 -20.35 -20.40 9.86
C HIS A 138 -21.21 -19.30 10.51
N PHE A 139 -21.57 -18.29 9.73
CA PHE A 139 -22.33 -17.15 10.25
C PHE A 139 -23.84 -17.44 10.26
N GLU A 140 -24.42 -17.39 11.44
CA GLU A 140 -25.87 -17.52 11.66
C GLU A 140 -26.49 -16.15 11.93
N ALA A 141 -27.65 -15.86 11.36
CA ALA A 141 -28.31 -14.57 11.51
C ALA A 141 -28.57 -14.18 12.96
N GLY A 142 -28.83 -15.16 13.86
CA GLY A 142 -28.98 -14.91 15.29
C GLY A 142 -27.75 -14.37 16.00
N LYS A 143 -26.56 -14.47 15.41
CA LYS A 143 -25.33 -13.92 15.97
C LYS A 143 -25.20 -12.40 15.81
N CYS A 144 -26.00 -11.78 14.91
CA CYS A 144 -25.95 -10.33 14.67
C CYS A 144 -26.25 -9.54 15.96
N SER A 145 -27.29 -9.92 16.69
CA SER A 145 -27.67 -9.24 17.94
C SER A 145 -26.53 -9.28 18.95
N ALA A 146 -25.94 -10.46 19.17
CA ALA A 146 -24.84 -10.61 20.11
C ALA A 146 -23.58 -9.82 19.73
N ILE A 147 -23.32 -9.64 18.43
CA ILE A 147 -22.22 -8.80 17.94
C ILE A 147 -22.54 -7.32 18.20
N MET A 148 -23.77 -6.88 17.92
CA MET A 148 -24.21 -5.52 18.16
C MET A 148 -24.18 -5.17 19.66
N ASP A 149 -24.58 -6.09 20.53
CA ASP A 149 -24.50 -5.89 21.98
C ASP A 149 -23.05 -5.65 22.47
N LYS A 150 -22.05 -6.26 21.81
CA LYS A 150 -20.65 -6.07 22.16
C LYS A 150 -20.00 -4.83 21.54
N LEU A 151 -20.36 -4.51 20.30
CA LEU A 151 -19.69 -3.47 19.50
C LEU A 151 -20.42 -2.13 19.54
N GLY A 152 -21.73 -2.12 19.77
CA GLY A 152 -22.60 -0.94 19.73
C GLY A 152 -23.60 -0.98 18.59
N ASN A 153 -24.42 0.06 18.49
CA ASN A 153 -25.55 0.09 17.56
C ASN A 153 -25.16 0.35 16.09
N GLU A 154 -23.94 0.80 15.86
CA GLU A 154 -23.42 1.05 14.51
C GLU A 154 -22.09 0.31 14.34
N VAL A 155 -21.97 -0.49 13.29
CA VAL A 155 -20.77 -1.27 12.98
C VAL A 155 -20.40 -1.15 11.51
N MET A 156 -19.10 -1.15 11.24
CA MET A 156 -18.55 -1.23 9.89
C MET A 156 -18.18 -2.68 9.58
N VAL A 157 -18.77 -3.24 8.52
CA VAL A 157 -18.42 -4.57 8.00
C VAL A 157 -17.36 -4.41 6.91
N LYS A 158 -16.27 -5.20 7.00
CA LYS A 158 -15.16 -5.16 6.05
C LYS A 158 -14.75 -6.56 5.59
#